data_dd8c9afb8eacfc4113f2e54abe5474ba
#
_entry.id   dd8c9afb8eacfc4113f2e54abe5474ba
#
_cell.length_a   1.000
_cell.length_b   1.000
_cell.length_c   1.000
_cell.angle_alpha   90.00
_cell.angle_beta   90.00
_cell.angle_gamma   90.00
#
_symmetry.space_group_name_H-M   'P 1'
#
loop_
_entity.id
_entity.type
_entity.pdbx_description
1 polymer ?
#
loop_
_entity_poly.entity_id
_entity_poly.type
_entity_poly.pdbx_seq_one_letter_code
_entity_poly.pdbx_strand_id
1 'polypeptide(L)'
;MKNKNTMNTVEELLETEKDLEIELHNEEEATVQTEDFFHTMIDDLDEFEDISWNKGDGYTTPNFPMISDKLEGIDTGLYLLPAESNAGKSAMMMNIVEDLVMYEPNKLFGIYFSLDDSKHEIIPRVIAMREGIRIGTVAKPKRAQNMIDEGHEDSERLIEELAKREIGINNLKANANKIMIVDSNKVKTLDEMEAYIERVINYVKSIDPQMNVCVAIDSIKDIILDDHYNIKTTNEASDFIARAVKHWTVKYNIMVFSSVHLRKLNGNRRPTLDDLKDSNVLVYEASVIWLLFNDVSKNKQGAKLFYREEGKEEKLPVIEFDWAKNKKSSFKGRTFNYFSPEMSRAVECGIDASRRFNALLYEA
;
A
#
# COMPACT_ATOMS: atom_id res chain seq x y z
N MET A 1 -42.80 37.16 -67.79
CA MET A 1 -43.18 36.56 -66.53
C MET A 1 -43.05 35.04 -66.67
N LYS A 2 -41.87 34.50 -66.65
CA LYS A 2 -41.59 33.04 -66.55
C LYS A 2 -40.09 32.94 -66.18
N ASN A 3 -39.75 32.97 -64.92
CA ASN A 3 -38.43 32.47 -64.37
C ASN A 3 -38.29 32.71 -62.86
N LYS A 4 -39.36 33.04 -62.12
CA LYS A 4 -39.29 33.19 -60.68
C LYS A 4 -39.70 31.91 -59.88
N ASN A 5 -40.48 30.97 -60.51
CA ASN A 5 -41.00 29.81 -59.82
C ASN A 5 -40.02 28.61 -59.81
N THR A 6 -38.99 28.57 -60.67
CA THR A 6 -38.04 27.50 -60.75
C THR A 6 -36.85 27.71 -59.83
N MET A 7 -36.58 28.94 -59.38
CA MET A 7 -35.50 29.19 -58.42
C MET A 7 -35.90 28.86 -56.97
N ASN A 8 -37.13 29.10 -56.59
CA ASN A 8 -37.63 28.76 -55.24
C ASN A 8 -37.71 27.27 -55.00
N THR A 9 -37.97 26.46 -56.03
CA THR A 9 -37.99 24.97 -55.90
C THR A 9 -36.63 24.34 -55.77
N VAL A 10 -35.56 24.94 -56.28
CA VAL A 10 -34.20 24.43 -56.16
C VAL A 10 -33.61 24.79 -54.78
N GLU A 11 -33.92 25.99 -54.26
CA GLU A 11 -33.52 26.37 -52.91
C GLU A 11 -34.25 25.53 -51.83
N GLU A 12 -35.57 25.29 -52.00
CA GLU A 12 -36.33 24.43 -51.13
C GLU A 12 -35.84 22.96 -51.15
N LEU A 13 -35.40 22.45 -52.33
CA LEU A 13 -34.81 21.08 -52.42
C LEU A 13 -33.42 21.00 -51.78
N LEU A 14 -32.62 22.05 -51.87
CA LEU A 14 -31.31 22.12 -51.25
C LEU A 14 -31.38 22.29 -49.72
N GLU A 15 -32.41 22.97 -49.21
CA GLU A 15 -32.68 23.02 -47.76
C GLU A 15 -33.17 21.67 -47.25
N THR A 16 -34.06 20.97 -47.96
CA THR A 16 -34.54 19.63 -47.58
C THR A 16 -33.43 18.58 -47.68
N GLU A 17 -32.49 18.66 -48.63
CA GLU A 17 -31.33 17.75 -48.67
C GLU A 17 -30.40 18.01 -47.48
N LYS A 18 -30.14 19.28 -47.10
CA LYS A 18 -29.35 19.63 -45.93
C LYS A 18 -30.00 19.19 -44.61
N ASP A 19 -31.30 19.35 -44.49
CA ASP A 19 -32.04 18.92 -43.31
C ASP A 19 -32.03 17.37 -43.18
N LEU A 20 -32.13 16.64 -44.31
CA LEU A 20 -31.99 15.18 -44.35
C LEU A 20 -30.58 14.72 -44.05
N GLU A 21 -29.52 15.41 -44.52
CA GLU A 21 -28.12 15.09 -44.17
C GLU A 21 -27.84 15.34 -42.68
N ILE A 22 -28.44 16.40 -42.08
CA ILE A 22 -28.32 16.69 -40.64
C ILE A 22 -29.11 15.66 -39.82
N GLU A 23 -30.29 15.22 -40.24
CA GLU A 23 -31.05 14.14 -39.56
C GLU A 23 -30.31 12.80 -39.65
N LEU A 24 -29.76 12.43 -40.83
CA LEU A 24 -28.97 11.22 -40.99
C LEU A 24 -27.68 11.25 -40.13
N HIS A 25 -27.00 12.39 -40.08
CA HIS A 25 -25.78 12.52 -39.26
C HIS A 25 -26.11 12.49 -37.77
N ASN A 26 -27.25 13.07 -37.35
CA ASN A 26 -27.72 12.97 -35.97
C ASN A 26 -28.22 11.57 -35.60
N GLU A 27 -28.81 10.81 -36.56
CA GLU A 27 -29.18 9.39 -36.35
C GLU A 27 -27.96 8.49 -36.29
N GLU A 28 -26.89 8.72 -37.09
CA GLU A 28 -25.63 8.02 -37.01
C GLU A 28 -24.87 8.31 -35.70
N GLU A 29 -24.80 9.61 -35.27
CA GLU A 29 -24.22 9.95 -33.97
C GLU A 29 -25.06 9.41 -32.79
N ALA A 30 -26.39 9.40 -32.89
CA ALA A 30 -27.26 8.83 -31.86
C ALA A 30 -27.17 7.30 -31.78
N THR A 31 -26.99 6.61 -32.90
CA THR A 31 -26.80 5.15 -32.94
C THR A 31 -25.42 4.78 -32.39
N VAL A 32 -24.34 5.52 -32.71
CA VAL A 32 -23.01 5.30 -32.15
C VAL A 32 -23.00 5.54 -30.63
N GLN A 33 -23.69 6.60 -30.15
CA GLN A 33 -23.81 6.85 -28.69
C GLN A 33 -24.71 5.85 -27.98
N THR A 34 -25.71 5.25 -28.65
CA THR A 34 -26.56 4.22 -28.03
C THR A 34 -25.90 2.84 -28.03
N GLU A 35 -25.08 2.48 -29.01
CA GLU A 35 -24.32 1.23 -28.99
C GLU A 35 -23.28 1.21 -27.88
N ASP A 36 -22.55 2.29 -27.64
CA ASP A 36 -21.59 2.44 -26.51
C ASP A 36 -22.29 2.44 -25.14
N PHE A 37 -23.56 2.80 -25.07
CA PHE A 37 -24.29 2.90 -23.80
C PHE A 37 -24.87 1.54 -23.33
N PHE A 38 -25.21 0.65 -24.26
CA PHE A 38 -25.78 -0.66 -23.96
C PHE A 38 -24.73 -1.77 -24.06
N HIS A 39 -23.71 -1.67 -23.22
CA HIS A 39 -22.71 -2.71 -23.09
C HIS A 39 -23.21 -3.80 -22.14
N THR A 40 -23.25 -5.05 -22.60
CA THR A 40 -23.72 -6.18 -21.82
C THR A 40 -22.54 -7.04 -21.34
N MET A 41 -22.76 -7.87 -20.34
CA MET A 41 -21.72 -8.81 -19.86
C MET A 41 -21.18 -9.74 -20.97
N ILE A 42 -21.95 -9.96 -22.06
CA ILE A 42 -21.48 -10.78 -23.18
C ILE A 42 -20.36 -10.08 -23.95
N ASP A 43 -20.49 -8.75 -24.10
CA ASP A 43 -19.48 -7.93 -24.80
C ASP A 43 -18.16 -7.90 -24.03
N ASP A 44 -18.21 -8.07 -22.70
CA ASP A 44 -17.05 -8.10 -21.82
C ASP A 44 -16.38 -9.49 -21.70
N LEU A 45 -17.03 -10.57 -22.16
CA LEU A 45 -16.52 -11.94 -21.94
C LEU A 45 -15.21 -12.23 -22.68
N ASP A 46 -15.08 -11.77 -23.91
CA ASP A 46 -13.86 -11.98 -24.71
C ASP A 46 -12.69 -11.21 -24.10
N GLU A 47 -12.91 -9.96 -23.69
CA GLU A 47 -11.93 -9.15 -22.98
C GLU A 47 -11.57 -9.78 -21.61
N PHE A 48 -12.57 -10.29 -20.88
CA PHE A 48 -12.36 -11.00 -19.62
C PHE A 48 -11.51 -12.26 -19.80
N GLU A 49 -11.79 -13.08 -20.81
CA GLU A 49 -11.01 -14.28 -21.08
C GLU A 49 -9.56 -13.94 -21.41
N ASP A 50 -9.33 -12.97 -22.29
CA ASP A 50 -7.97 -12.51 -22.64
C ASP A 50 -7.22 -11.98 -21.43
N ILE A 51 -7.86 -11.14 -20.61
CA ILE A 51 -7.27 -10.60 -19.39
C ILE A 51 -7.00 -11.72 -18.39
N SER A 52 -7.93 -12.66 -18.20
CA SER A 52 -7.81 -13.72 -17.19
C SER A 52 -6.69 -14.71 -17.52
N TRP A 53 -6.50 -15.07 -18.80
CA TRP A 53 -5.40 -15.92 -19.23
C TRP A 53 -4.05 -15.22 -19.23
N ASN A 54 -4.02 -13.91 -19.48
CA ASN A 54 -2.80 -13.11 -19.47
C ASN A 54 -2.47 -12.52 -18.11
N LYS A 55 -3.42 -12.58 -17.16
CA LYS A 55 -3.19 -12.13 -15.79
C LYS A 55 -2.26 -13.14 -15.11
N GLY A 56 -1.04 -12.70 -14.79
CA GLY A 56 -0.10 -13.52 -14.05
C GLY A 56 -0.62 -13.89 -12.65
N ASP A 57 0.14 -14.75 -11.94
CA ASP A 57 -0.20 -15.25 -10.59
C ASP A 57 -0.23 -14.16 -9.50
N GLY A 58 -0.27 -12.88 -9.88
CA GLY A 58 -0.15 -11.73 -8.98
C GLY A 58 1.29 -11.50 -8.53
N TYR A 59 1.47 -10.51 -7.65
CA TYR A 59 2.80 -10.15 -7.13
C TYR A 59 3.14 -10.99 -5.90
N THR A 60 4.43 -11.32 -5.77
CA THR A 60 4.96 -12.20 -4.72
C THR A 60 5.80 -11.44 -3.71
N THR A 61 5.71 -11.86 -2.44
CA THR A 61 6.56 -11.41 -1.32
C THR A 61 7.45 -12.57 -0.87
N PRO A 62 8.70 -12.69 -1.36
CA PRO A 62 9.56 -13.83 -1.04
C PRO A 62 9.87 -14.00 0.45
N ASN A 63 10.01 -12.90 1.20
CA ASN A 63 10.26 -12.93 2.64
C ASN A 63 8.98 -13.06 3.49
N PHE A 64 7.80 -12.89 2.85
CA PHE A 64 6.48 -13.06 3.47
C PHE A 64 5.58 -13.96 2.60
N PRO A 65 6.02 -15.21 2.29
CA PRO A 65 5.31 -16.07 1.36
C PRO A 65 3.87 -16.36 1.77
N MET A 66 3.55 -16.41 3.07
CA MET A 66 2.15 -16.60 3.49
C MET A 66 1.24 -15.43 3.10
N ILE A 67 1.77 -14.22 2.92
CA ILE A 67 0.96 -13.09 2.44
C ILE A 67 0.56 -13.33 0.98
N SER A 68 1.51 -13.58 0.10
CA SER A 68 1.22 -13.86 -1.31
C SER A 68 0.43 -15.16 -1.51
N ASP A 69 0.78 -16.25 -0.80
CA ASP A 69 0.06 -17.52 -0.90
C ASP A 69 -1.40 -17.41 -0.45
N LYS A 70 -1.66 -16.72 0.68
CA LYS A 70 -3.02 -16.56 1.21
C LYS A 70 -3.86 -15.56 0.44
N LEU A 71 -3.25 -14.71 -0.37
CA LEU A 71 -3.94 -13.82 -1.31
C LEU A 71 -4.11 -14.45 -2.71
N GLU A 72 -3.49 -15.62 -2.95
CA GLU A 72 -3.41 -16.20 -4.31
C GLU A 72 -2.71 -15.22 -5.28
N GLY A 73 -1.62 -14.60 -4.78
CA GLY A 73 -0.94 -13.47 -5.42
C GLY A 73 -1.49 -12.11 -4.98
N ILE A 74 -0.59 -11.16 -4.76
CA ILE A 74 -0.98 -9.78 -4.43
C ILE A 74 -1.39 -9.08 -5.73
N ASP A 75 -2.55 -8.43 -5.71
CA ASP A 75 -3.13 -7.77 -6.87
C ASP A 75 -3.53 -6.32 -6.52
N THR A 76 -4.00 -5.57 -7.51
CA THR A 76 -4.50 -4.20 -7.32
C THR A 76 -5.55 -4.12 -6.22
N GLY A 77 -5.52 -3.06 -5.42
CA GLY A 77 -6.45 -2.90 -4.32
C GLY A 77 -5.93 -2.07 -3.16
N LEU A 78 -6.79 -1.84 -2.19
CA LEU A 78 -6.48 -1.13 -0.96
C LEU A 78 -6.26 -2.14 0.18
N TYR A 79 -5.04 -2.15 0.73
CA TYR A 79 -4.59 -3.01 1.82
C TYR A 79 -4.35 -2.17 3.08
N LEU A 80 -5.06 -2.46 4.16
CA LEU A 80 -4.95 -1.70 5.39
C LEU A 80 -4.28 -2.51 6.50
N LEU A 81 -3.41 -1.83 7.25
CA LEU A 81 -2.69 -2.34 8.42
C LEU A 81 -3.07 -1.52 9.68
N PRO A 82 -4.27 -1.74 10.24
CA PRO A 82 -4.68 -1.04 11.45
C PRO A 82 -4.01 -1.62 12.69
N ALA A 83 -3.53 -0.74 13.58
CA ALA A 83 -3.02 -1.12 14.90
C ALA A 83 -2.95 0.07 15.85
N GLU A 84 -2.76 -0.22 17.14
CA GLU A 84 -2.40 0.80 18.12
C GLU A 84 -1.00 1.38 17.84
N SER A 85 -0.69 2.51 18.47
CA SER A 85 0.66 3.08 18.43
C SER A 85 1.70 2.08 18.95
N ASN A 86 2.90 2.10 18.38
CA ASN A 86 4.02 1.23 18.74
C ASN A 86 3.80 -0.28 18.52
N ALA A 87 2.74 -0.66 17.80
CA ALA A 87 2.53 -2.07 17.43
C ALA A 87 3.42 -2.56 16.27
N GLY A 88 4.13 -1.64 15.59
CA GLY A 88 5.02 -1.97 14.48
C GLY A 88 4.42 -1.78 13.08
N LYS A 89 3.31 -1.01 12.93
CA LYS A 89 2.62 -0.78 11.63
C LYS A 89 3.55 -0.35 10.50
N SER A 90 4.20 0.81 10.70
CA SER A 90 5.10 1.42 9.71
C SER A 90 6.23 0.48 9.32
N ALA A 91 6.82 -0.20 10.33
CA ALA A 91 7.86 -1.20 10.08
C ALA A 91 7.33 -2.36 9.24
N MET A 92 6.20 -2.97 9.62
CA MET A 92 5.60 -4.08 8.87
C MET A 92 5.24 -3.67 7.44
N MET A 93 4.61 -2.51 7.24
CA MET A 93 4.29 -2.01 5.93
C MET A 93 5.54 -1.81 5.08
N MET A 94 6.60 -1.21 5.64
CA MET A 94 7.87 -1.03 4.93
C MET A 94 8.51 -2.36 4.54
N ASN A 95 8.54 -3.36 5.46
CA ASN A 95 9.06 -4.68 5.17
C ASN A 95 8.33 -5.36 4.00
N ILE A 96 7.00 -5.29 3.97
CA ILE A 96 6.18 -5.89 2.91
C ILE A 96 6.37 -5.16 1.58
N VAL A 97 6.30 -3.83 1.58
CA VAL A 97 6.40 -3.02 0.36
C VAL A 97 7.80 -3.10 -0.24
N GLU A 98 8.82 -3.10 0.59
CA GLU A 98 10.20 -3.25 0.16
C GLU A 98 10.43 -4.63 -0.47
N ASP A 99 9.94 -5.69 0.16
CA ASP A 99 10.04 -7.05 -0.38
C ASP A 99 9.33 -7.21 -1.72
N LEU A 100 8.14 -6.64 -1.85
CA LEU A 100 7.38 -6.59 -3.12
C LEU A 100 8.13 -5.89 -4.24
N VAL A 101 8.65 -4.70 -3.97
CA VAL A 101 9.27 -3.82 -4.99
C VAL A 101 10.66 -4.30 -5.37
N MET A 102 11.41 -4.85 -4.42
CA MET A 102 12.77 -5.30 -4.67
C MET A 102 12.86 -6.69 -5.31
N TYR A 103 11.77 -7.44 -5.32
CA TYR A 103 11.71 -8.72 -6.04
C TYR A 103 11.58 -8.46 -7.54
N GLU A 104 12.68 -8.69 -8.26
CA GLU A 104 12.80 -8.38 -9.69
C GLU A 104 11.66 -8.92 -10.57
N PRO A 105 11.19 -10.17 -10.38
CA PRO A 105 10.10 -10.70 -11.19
C PRO A 105 8.79 -9.91 -11.10
N ASN A 106 8.57 -9.18 -9.99
CA ASN A 106 7.36 -8.37 -9.82
C ASN A 106 7.32 -7.13 -10.76
N LYS A 107 8.46 -6.64 -11.23
CA LYS A 107 8.54 -5.41 -12.04
C LYS A 107 7.75 -4.25 -11.43
N LEU A 108 8.01 -3.95 -10.15
CA LEU A 108 7.33 -2.91 -9.41
C LEU A 108 8.23 -1.72 -9.12
N PHE A 109 7.61 -0.54 -9.08
CA PHE A 109 8.19 0.70 -8.59
C PHE A 109 7.41 1.17 -7.36
N GLY A 110 8.09 1.50 -6.28
CA GLY A 110 7.47 1.88 -5.01
C GLY A 110 7.40 3.39 -4.79
N ILE A 111 6.28 3.86 -4.26
CA ILE A 111 6.14 5.21 -3.69
C ILE A 111 5.76 5.02 -2.22
N TYR A 112 6.57 5.51 -1.31
CA TYR A 112 6.29 5.51 0.13
C TYR A 112 6.05 6.94 0.61
N PHE A 113 4.79 7.29 0.85
CA PHE A 113 4.39 8.54 1.48
C PHE A 113 4.52 8.41 2.99
N SER A 114 5.49 9.11 3.57
CA SER A 114 5.69 9.21 5.00
C SER A 114 5.14 10.56 5.48
N LEU A 115 3.92 10.55 5.99
CA LEU A 115 3.22 11.77 6.38
C LEU A 115 3.52 12.21 7.81
N ASP A 116 3.98 11.29 8.67
CA ASP A 116 4.33 11.52 10.08
C ASP A 116 5.86 11.66 10.26
N ASP A 117 6.62 10.69 9.77
CA ASP A 117 8.09 10.65 9.90
C ASP A 117 8.80 11.30 8.69
N SER A 118 9.92 11.98 8.93
CA SER A 118 10.76 12.51 7.85
C SER A 118 11.53 11.40 7.11
N LYS A 119 11.93 11.65 5.86
CA LYS A 119 12.81 10.73 5.12
C LYS A 119 14.11 10.41 5.84
N HIS A 120 14.61 11.33 6.67
CA HIS A 120 15.83 11.13 7.47
C HIS A 120 15.63 10.15 8.62
N GLU A 121 14.39 9.87 9.00
CA GLU A 121 14.02 8.84 9.99
C GLU A 121 13.70 7.51 9.33
N ILE A 122 13.12 7.54 8.12
CA ILE A 122 12.76 6.34 7.36
C ILE A 122 14.00 5.66 6.76
N ILE A 123 14.92 6.39 6.14
CA ILE A 123 16.11 5.80 5.48
C ILE A 123 16.95 4.95 6.44
N PRO A 124 17.27 5.40 7.68
CA PRO A 124 18.00 4.54 8.64
C PRO A 124 17.25 3.25 8.99
N ARG A 125 15.92 3.29 9.05
CA ARG A 125 15.10 2.07 9.31
C ARG A 125 15.18 1.09 8.15
N VAL A 126 15.15 1.57 6.91
CA VAL A 126 15.30 0.72 5.70
C VAL A 126 16.68 0.04 5.68
N ILE A 127 17.76 0.77 5.97
CA ILE A 127 19.11 0.19 6.03
C ILE A 127 19.20 -0.83 7.16
N ALA A 128 18.70 -0.46 8.35
CA ALA A 128 18.71 -1.34 9.52
C ALA A 128 17.95 -2.65 9.27
N MET A 129 16.79 -2.55 8.67
CA MET A 129 15.94 -3.68 8.29
C MET A 129 16.63 -4.64 7.32
N ARG A 130 17.26 -4.11 6.27
CA ARG A 130 17.93 -4.91 5.24
C ARG A 130 19.17 -5.61 5.78
N GLU A 131 20.01 -4.87 6.45
CA GLU A 131 21.32 -5.37 6.89
C GLU A 131 21.26 -6.10 8.23
N GLY A 132 20.10 -6.09 8.92
CA GLY A 132 19.93 -6.73 10.23
C GLY A 132 20.80 -6.08 11.31
N ILE A 133 20.89 -4.74 11.31
CA ILE A 133 21.66 -3.95 12.27
C ILE A 133 20.77 -2.93 12.97
N ARG A 134 21.22 -2.38 14.09
CA ARG A 134 20.39 -1.46 14.87
C ARG A 134 20.24 -0.10 14.19
N ILE A 135 19.02 0.42 14.21
CA ILE A 135 18.67 1.77 13.71
C ILE A 135 19.57 2.83 14.33
N GLY A 136 19.87 2.69 15.63
CA GLY A 136 20.73 3.66 16.35
C GLY A 136 22.13 3.77 15.76
N THR A 137 22.76 2.68 15.36
CA THR A 137 24.07 2.65 14.71
C THR A 137 24.00 3.25 13.31
N VAL A 138 22.92 2.95 12.57
CA VAL A 138 22.72 3.52 11.23
C VAL A 138 22.53 5.03 11.28
N ALA A 139 21.67 5.52 12.17
CA ALA A 139 21.31 6.92 12.27
C ALA A 139 22.41 7.80 12.88
N LYS A 140 23.22 7.24 13.78
CA LYS A 140 24.23 7.97 14.56
C LYS A 140 25.61 7.27 14.50
N PRO A 141 26.22 7.12 13.31
CA PRO A 141 27.47 6.36 13.14
C PRO A 141 28.65 6.98 13.93
N LYS A 142 28.68 8.33 14.04
CA LYS A 142 29.73 9.00 14.84
C LYS A 142 29.68 8.63 16.32
N ARG A 143 28.46 8.45 16.88
CA ARG A 143 28.32 7.99 18.26
C ARG A 143 28.85 6.57 18.43
N ALA A 144 28.52 5.69 17.47
CA ALA A 144 29.02 4.31 17.48
C ALA A 144 30.55 4.30 17.39
N GLN A 145 31.16 5.12 16.53
CA GLN A 145 32.63 5.24 16.44
C GLN A 145 33.26 5.73 17.73
N ASN A 146 32.70 6.76 18.37
CA ASN A 146 33.22 7.25 19.67
C ASN A 146 33.20 6.14 20.74
N MET A 147 32.13 5.34 20.81
CA MET A 147 32.03 4.20 21.74
C MET A 147 33.12 3.14 21.48
N ILE A 148 33.45 2.89 20.21
CA ILE A 148 34.55 1.99 19.82
C ILE A 148 35.89 2.57 20.28
N ASP A 149 36.15 3.85 20.01
CA ASP A 149 37.40 4.54 20.35
C ASP A 149 37.62 4.61 21.87
N GLU A 150 36.53 4.66 22.66
CA GLU A 150 36.52 4.63 24.11
C GLU A 150 36.66 3.21 24.70
N GLY A 151 36.67 2.17 23.88
CA GLY A 151 36.79 0.76 24.29
C GLY A 151 35.55 0.21 24.99
N HIS A 152 34.35 0.65 24.58
CA HIS A 152 33.09 0.16 25.12
C HIS A 152 32.93 -1.36 24.93
N GLU A 153 32.25 -2.03 25.84
CA GLU A 153 32.01 -3.49 25.80
C GLU A 153 31.34 -3.99 24.49
N ASP A 154 30.58 -3.12 23.84
CA ASP A 154 29.90 -3.36 22.57
C ASP A 154 30.77 -3.14 21.32
N SER A 155 32.06 -2.80 21.46
CA SER A 155 32.92 -2.33 20.36
C SER A 155 32.97 -3.32 19.18
N GLU A 156 33.09 -4.62 19.42
CA GLU A 156 33.12 -5.64 18.34
C GLU A 156 31.83 -5.61 17.51
N ARG A 157 30.69 -5.58 18.18
CA ARG A 157 29.39 -5.51 17.51
C ARG A 157 29.24 -4.22 16.73
N LEU A 158 29.64 -3.08 17.29
CA LEU A 158 29.55 -1.78 16.64
C LEU A 158 30.43 -1.70 15.39
N ILE A 159 31.62 -2.28 15.41
CA ILE A 159 32.50 -2.40 14.23
C ILE A 159 31.78 -3.17 13.11
N GLU A 160 31.19 -4.32 13.43
CA GLU A 160 30.43 -5.11 12.46
C GLU A 160 29.23 -4.35 11.91
N GLU A 161 28.45 -3.70 12.77
CA GLU A 161 27.28 -2.91 12.36
C GLU A 161 27.67 -1.72 11.48
N LEU A 162 28.79 -1.03 11.74
CA LEU A 162 29.28 0.05 10.89
C LEU A 162 29.72 -0.45 9.52
N ALA A 163 30.39 -1.59 9.46
CA ALA A 163 30.74 -2.22 8.18
C ALA A 163 29.50 -2.62 7.37
N LYS A 164 28.50 -3.25 7.99
CA LYS A 164 27.22 -3.57 7.35
C LYS A 164 26.45 -2.32 6.93
N ARG A 165 26.51 -1.24 7.71
CA ARG A 165 25.90 0.04 7.33
C ARG A 165 26.47 0.57 6.01
N GLU A 166 27.77 0.50 5.79
CA GLU A 166 28.39 0.94 4.54
C GLU A 166 27.95 0.06 3.36
N ILE A 167 27.89 -1.25 3.57
CA ILE A 167 27.38 -2.20 2.57
C ILE A 167 25.93 -1.85 2.23
N GLY A 168 25.07 -1.64 3.22
CA GLY A 168 23.66 -1.30 3.02
C GLY A 168 23.48 0.03 2.27
N ILE A 169 24.30 1.05 2.57
CA ILE A 169 24.28 2.32 1.82
C ILE A 169 24.66 2.10 0.35
N ASN A 170 25.70 1.29 0.08
CA ASN A 170 26.14 1.03 -1.28
C ASN A 170 25.09 0.18 -2.05
N ASN A 171 24.48 -0.81 -1.40
CA ASN A 171 23.38 -1.58 -1.97
C ASN A 171 22.17 -0.70 -2.30
N LEU A 172 21.82 0.23 -1.40
CA LEU A 172 20.76 1.19 -1.69
C LEU A 172 21.10 2.11 -2.85
N LYS A 173 22.33 2.63 -2.94
CA LYS A 173 22.76 3.45 -4.08
C LYS A 173 22.64 2.70 -5.41
N ALA A 174 22.91 1.41 -5.41
CA ALA A 174 22.78 0.57 -6.62
C ALA A 174 21.32 0.29 -7.01
N ASN A 175 20.40 0.21 -6.03
CA ASN A 175 19.03 -0.26 -6.22
C ASN A 175 17.95 0.76 -5.79
N ALA A 176 18.32 1.94 -5.25
CA ALA A 176 17.38 2.92 -4.70
C ALA A 176 16.50 3.63 -5.74
N ASN A 177 16.74 3.38 -7.01
CA ASN A 177 15.91 3.88 -8.11
C ASN A 177 14.53 3.21 -8.21
N LYS A 178 14.25 2.20 -7.40
CA LYS A 178 12.96 1.47 -7.39
C LYS A 178 11.97 1.94 -6.33
N ILE A 179 12.41 2.68 -5.31
CA ILE A 179 11.52 3.19 -4.24
C ILE A 179 11.77 4.66 -4.03
N MET A 180 10.71 5.47 -4.12
CA MET A 180 10.70 6.87 -3.72
C MET A 180 10.13 7.02 -2.31
N ILE A 181 10.86 7.69 -1.41
CA ILE A 181 10.36 8.13 -0.10
C ILE A 181 9.97 9.60 -0.22
N VAL A 182 8.71 9.89 0.00
CA VAL A 182 8.10 11.21 -0.11
C VAL A 182 7.57 11.60 1.27
N ASP A 183 8.18 12.58 1.90
CA ASP A 183 7.73 13.07 3.19
C ASP A 183 6.76 14.26 3.08
N SER A 184 6.12 14.59 4.20
CA SER A 184 5.13 15.68 4.29
C SER A 184 5.67 17.08 3.98
N ASN A 185 6.99 17.25 3.85
CA ASN A 185 7.58 18.50 3.37
C ASN A 185 7.40 18.68 1.86
N LYS A 186 7.21 17.60 1.14
CA LYS A 186 7.09 17.60 -0.32
C LYS A 186 5.64 17.45 -0.80
N VAL A 187 4.85 16.62 -0.13
CA VAL A 187 3.45 16.30 -0.49
C VAL A 187 2.65 16.11 0.79
N LYS A 188 1.51 16.78 0.92
CA LYS A 188 0.66 16.73 2.12
C LYS A 188 -0.79 16.49 1.82
N THR A 189 -1.29 17.04 0.72
CA THR A 189 -2.72 17.01 0.42
C THR A 189 -3.07 15.85 -0.50
N LEU A 190 -4.35 15.51 -0.52
CA LEU A 190 -4.88 14.43 -1.34
C LEU A 190 -4.58 14.66 -2.82
N ASP A 191 -4.80 15.89 -3.30
CA ASP A 191 -4.60 16.24 -4.71
C ASP A 191 -3.12 16.24 -5.09
N GLU A 192 -2.25 16.75 -4.19
CA GLU A 192 -0.80 16.68 -4.42
C GLU A 192 -0.32 15.24 -4.51
N MET A 193 -0.86 14.33 -3.67
CA MET A 193 -0.53 12.91 -3.70
C MET A 193 -0.98 12.26 -5.00
N GLU A 194 -2.21 12.50 -5.44
CA GLU A 194 -2.71 11.95 -6.70
C GLU A 194 -1.90 12.45 -7.89
N ALA A 195 -1.64 13.76 -7.97
CA ALA A 195 -0.81 14.33 -9.02
C ALA A 195 0.64 13.80 -9.00
N TYR A 196 1.16 13.48 -7.81
CA TYR A 196 2.48 12.85 -7.68
C TYR A 196 2.47 11.42 -8.19
N ILE A 197 1.48 10.62 -7.80
CA ILE A 197 1.29 9.23 -8.26
C ILE A 197 1.19 9.19 -9.79
N GLU A 198 0.34 10.01 -10.38
CA GLU A 198 0.14 10.08 -11.83
C GLU A 198 1.45 10.40 -12.59
N ARG A 199 2.21 11.37 -12.11
CA ARG A 199 3.51 11.72 -12.70
C ARG A 199 4.51 10.57 -12.61
N VAL A 200 4.54 9.85 -11.48
CA VAL A 200 5.43 8.69 -11.31
C VAL A 200 5.01 7.54 -12.21
N ILE A 201 3.71 7.27 -12.32
CA ILE A 201 3.19 6.23 -13.23
C ILE A 201 3.60 6.53 -14.67
N ASN A 202 3.37 7.76 -15.14
CA ASN A 202 3.75 8.17 -16.49
C ASN A 202 5.26 8.04 -16.73
N TYR A 203 6.08 8.42 -15.75
CA TYR A 203 7.53 8.27 -15.82
C TYR A 203 7.94 6.78 -15.89
N VAL A 204 7.41 5.95 -15.00
CA VAL A 204 7.73 4.52 -14.92
C VAL A 204 7.32 3.79 -16.20
N LYS A 205 6.11 4.07 -16.72
CA LYS A 205 5.62 3.50 -17.98
C LYS A 205 6.42 3.94 -19.21
N SER A 206 7.03 5.12 -19.17
CA SER A 206 7.94 5.58 -20.24
C SER A 206 9.27 4.81 -20.27
N ILE A 207 9.69 4.23 -19.14
CA ILE A 207 10.91 3.41 -19.04
C ILE A 207 10.61 1.95 -19.36
N ASP A 208 9.61 1.37 -18.72
CA ASP A 208 9.14 0.01 -18.95
C ASP A 208 7.60 -0.03 -18.88
N PRO A 209 6.92 -0.22 -20.03
CA PRO A 209 5.45 -0.31 -20.06
C PRO A 209 4.84 -1.43 -19.21
N GLN A 210 5.64 -2.47 -18.89
CA GLN A 210 5.20 -3.58 -18.05
C GLN A 210 5.37 -3.32 -16.55
N MET A 211 6.15 -2.30 -16.17
CA MET A 211 6.38 -1.96 -14.77
C MET A 211 5.15 -1.30 -14.16
N ASN A 212 4.70 -1.78 -13.01
CA ASN A 212 3.59 -1.21 -12.26
C ASN A 212 4.07 -0.44 -11.03
N VAL A 213 3.13 0.27 -10.39
CA VAL A 213 3.43 1.09 -9.21
C VAL A 213 2.75 0.50 -7.98
N CYS A 214 3.52 0.41 -6.90
CA CYS A 214 3.06 0.09 -5.55
C CYS A 214 3.14 1.35 -4.69
N VAL A 215 2.04 1.72 -4.03
CA VAL A 215 1.96 2.91 -3.19
C VAL A 215 1.82 2.49 -1.72
N ALA A 216 2.62 3.09 -0.85
CA ALA A 216 2.47 2.97 0.60
C ALA A 216 2.16 4.34 1.20
N ILE A 217 1.23 4.41 2.15
CA ILE A 217 0.79 5.65 2.82
C ILE A 217 0.86 5.46 4.34
N ASP A 218 1.73 6.18 4.99
CA ASP A 218 1.92 6.12 6.45
C ASP A 218 1.64 7.50 7.10
N SER A 219 0.39 7.76 7.58
CA SER A 219 -0.80 6.94 7.50
C SER A 219 -1.92 7.63 6.68
N ILE A 220 -2.94 6.87 6.25
CA ILE A 220 -4.09 7.42 5.51
C ILE A 220 -4.85 8.50 6.29
N LYS A 221 -4.81 8.45 7.61
CA LYS A 221 -5.47 9.45 8.49
C LYS A 221 -4.73 10.78 8.56
N ASP A 222 -3.49 10.83 8.08
CA ASP A 222 -2.65 12.04 8.10
C ASP A 222 -2.69 12.80 6.77
N ILE A 223 -3.46 12.29 5.80
CA ILE A 223 -3.74 12.99 4.54
C ILE A 223 -4.59 14.22 4.82
N ILE A 224 -4.18 15.36 4.29
CA ILE A 224 -4.89 16.63 4.39
C ILE A 224 -5.77 16.80 3.14
N LEU A 225 -6.99 17.28 3.32
CA LEU A 225 -7.85 17.71 2.24
C LEU A 225 -7.63 19.18 1.95
N ASP A 226 -7.64 19.54 0.66
CA ASP A 226 -7.61 20.93 0.22
C ASP A 226 -8.92 21.65 0.56
N ASP A 227 -8.84 22.95 0.83
CA ASP A 227 -9.99 23.77 1.28
C ASP A 227 -11.15 23.77 0.30
N HIS A 228 -10.89 23.56 -1.00
CA HIS A 228 -11.93 23.58 -2.03
C HIS A 228 -12.98 22.45 -1.90
N TYR A 229 -12.66 21.35 -1.17
CA TYR A 229 -13.62 20.27 -0.91
C TYR A 229 -14.76 20.69 0.04
N ASN A 230 -14.60 21.78 0.79
CA ASN A 230 -15.60 22.29 1.75
C ASN A 230 -16.10 21.26 2.79
N ILE A 231 -15.29 20.27 3.11
CA ILE A 231 -15.61 19.24 4.10
C ILE A 231 -15.33 19.76 5.49
N LYS A 232 -16.34 19.70 6.37
CA LYS A 232 -16.30 20.35 7.68
C LYS A 232 -15.99 19.42 8.85
N THR A 233 -16.26 18.14 8.70
CA THR A 233 -16.07 17.18 9.80
C THR A 233 -14.95 16.20 9.50
N THR A 234 -14.24 15.77 10.55
CA THR A 234 -13.16 14.78 10.43
C THR A 234 -13.66 13.44 9.87
N ASN A 235 -14.89 13.05 10.18
CA ASN A 235 -15.45 11.80 9.67
C ASN A 235 -15.73 11.88 8.18
N GLU A 236 -16.34 12.96 7.70
CA GLU A 236 -16.57 13.19 6.27
C GLU A 236 -15.25 13.24 5.50
N ALA A 237 -14.21 13.90 6.07
CA ALA A 237 -12.88 13.94 5.49
C ALA A 237 -12.28 12.54 5.37
N SER A 238 -12.34 11.74 6.43
CA SER A 238 -11.85 10.35 6.43
C SER A 238 -12.58 9.48 5.41
N ASP A 239 -13.89 9.65 5.28
CA ASP A 239 -14.72 8.91 4.33
C ASP A 239 -14.38 9.30 2.88
N PHE A 240 -14.18 10.59 2.63
CA PHE A 240 -13.79 11.10 1.31
C PHE A 240 -12.41 10.57 0.91
N ILE A 241 -11.41 10.68 1.80
CA ILE A 241 -10.06 10.17 1.57
C ILE A 241 -10.09 8.66 1.29
N ALA A 242 -10.86 7.89 2.05
CA ALA A 242 -10.97 6.45 1.85
C ALA A 242 -11.47 6.09 0.44
N ARG A 243 -12.50 6.79 -0.04
CA ARG A 243 -13.05 6.59 -1.40
C ARG A 243 -12.07 7.05 -2.48
N ALA A 244 -11.42 8.20 -2.30
CA ALA A 244 -10.43 8.70 -3.23
C ALA A 244 -9.24 7.74 -3.38
N VAL A 245 -8.67 7.28 -2.27
CA VAL A 245 -7.57 6.31 -2.28
C VAL A 245 -8.01 4.98 -2.91
N LYS A 246 -9.24 4.52 -2.64
CA LYS A 246 -9.81 3.35 -3.33
C LYS A 246 -9.96 3.59 -4.83
N HIS A 247 -10.42 4.79 -5.23
CA HIS A 247 -10.53 5.17 -6.63
C HIS A 247 -9.19 5.10 -7.35
N TRP A 248 -8.08 5.55 -6.73
CA TRP A 248 -6.73 5.43 -7.30
C TRP A 248 -6.37 3.98 -7.64
N THR A 249 -6.78 3.00 -6.81
CA THR A 249 -6.48 1.59 -7.09
C THR A 249 -7.14 1.09 -8.37
N VAL A 250 -8.30 1.65 -8.73
CA VAL A 250 -9.03 1.31 -9.96
C VAL A 250 -8.51 2.13 -11.15
N LYS A 251 -8.50 3.47 -10.99
CA LYS A 251 -8.10 4.43 -12.03
C LYS A 251 -6.70 4.15 -12.59
N TYR A 252 -5.76 3.84 -11.71
CA TYR A 252 -4.35 3.64 -12.06
C TYR A 252 -3.92 2.17 -12.09
N ASN A 253 -4.82 1.26 -11.78
CA ASN A 253 -4.55 -0.18 -11.67
C ASN A 253 -3.35 -0.49 -10.74
N ILE A 254 -3.33 0.11 -9.54
CA ILE A 254 -2.25 0.02 -8.56
C ILE A 254 -2.69 -0.66 -7.27
N MET A 255 -1.71 -1.17 -6.52
CA MET A 255 -1.89 -1.56 -5.13
C MET A 255 -1.52 -0.41 -4.21
N VAL A 256 -2.36 -0.18 -3.20
CA VAL A 256 -2.12 0.82 -2.16
C VAL A 256 -2.13 0.14 -0.80
N PHE A 257 -1.00 0.21 -0.10
CA PHE A 257 -0.88 -0.21 1.29
C PHE A 257 -1.00 1.01 2.19
N SER A 258 -1.76 0.92 3.28
CA SER A 258 -1.79 2.00 4.23
C SER A 258 -1.85 1.54 5.68
N SER A 259 -1.04 2.18 6.51
CA SER A 259 -1.19 2.06 7.96
C SER A 259 -2.43 2.85 8.42
N VAL A 260 -3.07 2.37 9.49
CA VAL A 260 -4.20 3.05 10.13
C VAL A 260 -4.02 3.07 11.64
N HIS A 261 -4.06 4.26 12.23
CA HIS A 261 -4.00 4.41 13.68
C HIS A 261 -5.33 4.03 14.31
N LEU A 262 -5.31 3.04 15.21
CA LEU A 262 -6.42 2.73 16.09
C LEU A 262 -6.35 3.57 17.35
N ARG A 263 -7.50 3.88 17.93
CA ARG A 263 -7.57 4.44 19.28
C ARG A 263 -6.99 3.43 20.28
N LYS A 264 -6.50 3.93 21.41
CA LYS A 264 -6.01 3.08 22.48
C LYS A 264 -7.15 2.16 22.96
N LEU A 265 -6.92 0.86 22.84
CA LEU A 265 -7.87 -0.16 23.23
C LEU A 265 -7.88 -0.32 24.76
N ASN A 266 -9.06 -0.47 25.32
CA ASN A 266 -9.22 -0.75 26.76
C ASN A 266 -8.80 -2.18 27.07
N GLY A 267 -8.01 -2.35 28.13
CA GLY A 267 -7.51 -3.66 28.56
C GLY A 267 -6.53 -4.28 27.57
N ASN A 268 -6.41 -5.59 27.64
CA ASN A 268 -5.41 -6.38 26.89
C ASN A 268 -6.02 -7.10 25.67
N ARG A 269 -7.18 -6.66 25.20
CA ARG A 269 -7.85 -7.30 24.06
C ARG A 269 -7.15 -6.97 22.74
N ARG A 270 -7.34 -7.84 21.78
CA ARG A 270 -6.96 -7.66 20.39
C ARG A 270 -7.88 -6.66 19.68
N PRO A 271 -7.37 -5.96 18.66
CA PRO A 271 -8.22 -5.11 17.82
C PRO A 271 -9.24 -5.93 17.03
N THR A 272 -10.36 -5.27 16.71
CA THR A 272 -11.42 -5.79 15.87
C THR A 272 -11.77 -4.76 14.79
N LEU A 273 -12.55 -5.14 13.77
CA LEU A 273 -13.01 -4.18 12.76
C LEU A 273 -13.82 -3.03 13.36
N ASP A 274 -14.48 -3.28 14.49
CA ASP A 274 -15.21 -2.27 15.23
C ASP A 274 -14.33 -1.12 15.75
N ASP A 275 -13.05 -1.35 15.95
CA ASP A 275 -12.10 -0.33 16.40
C ASP A 275 -11.71 0.66 15.30
N LEU A 276 -12.12 0.37 14.07
CA LEU A 276 -12.00 1.26 12.90
C LEU A 276 -13.22 2.19 12.73
N LYS A 277 -14.16 2.23 13.70
CA LYS A 277 -15.46 2.90 13.62
C LYS A 277 -15.44 4.39 13.27
N ASP A 278 -14.32 5.07 13.40
CA ASP A 278 -14.19 6.47 12.98
C ASP A 278 -14.24 6.63 11.43
N SER A 279 -14.17 5.51 10.70
CA SER A 279 -14.35 5.44 9.26
C SER A 279 -14.85 4.05 8.85
N ASN A 280 -16.16 3.84 8.95
CA ASN A 280 -16.80 2.64 8.40
C ASN A 280 -16.49 2.48 6.91
N VAL A 281 -16.33 3.60 6.19
CA VAL A 281 -16.01 3.62 4.78
C VAL A 281 -14.64 2.99 4.50
N LEU A 282 -13.62 3.21 5.35
CA LEU A 282 -12.34 2.49 5.22
C LEU A 282 -12.52 0.97 5.24
N VAL A 283 -13.40 0.47 6.11
CA VAL A 283 -13.69 -0.97 6.18
C VAL A 283 -14.37 -1.45 4.90
N TYR A 284 -15.28 -0.67 4.30
CA TYR A 284 -15.98 -1.05 3.08
C TYR A 284 -15.06 -1.00 1.85
N GLU A 285 -14.27 0.06 1.72
CA GLU A 285 -13.42 0.29 0.55
C GLU A 285 -12.19 -0.63 0.50
N ALA A 286 -11.66 -1.03 1.65
CA ALA A 286 -10.52 -1.93 1.70
C ALA A 286 -10.78 -3.27 1.00
N SER A 287 -9.80 -3.74 0.25
CA SER A 287 -9.76 -5.09 -0.31
C SER A 287 -9.33 -6.11 0.74
N VAL A 288 -8.36 -5.74 1.56
CA VAL A 288 -7.80 -6.57 2.63
C VAL A 288 -7.56 -5.71 3.87
N ILE A 289 -7.86 -6.24 5.04
CA ILE A 289 -7.55 -5.62 6.33
C ILE A 289 -6.83 -6.64 7.21
N TRP A 290 -5.58 -6.32 7.55
CA TRP A 290 -4.78 -7.05 8.52
C TRP A 290 -4.74 -6.26 9.83
N LEU A 291 -5.52 -6.66 10.82
CA LEU A 291 -5.42 -6.09 12.16
C LEU A 291 -4.14 -6.59 12.84
N LEU A 292 -3.23 -5.67 13.12
CA LEU A 292 -1.95 -6.01 13.73
C LEU A 292 -2.06 -5.96 15.25
N PHE A 293 -1.50 -6.97 15.90
CA PHE A 293 -1.36 -7.01 17.35
C PHE A 293 0.06 -7.40 17.76
N ASN A 294 0.62 -6.63 18.68
CA ASN A 294 1.92 -6.87 19.30
C ASN A 294 1.74 -7.01 20.80
N ASP A 295 1.72 -8.26 21.26
CA ASP A 295 1.44 -8.60 22.67
C ASP A 295 2.54 -8.07 23.61
N VAL A 296 3.79 -8.12 23.21
CA VAL A 296 4.93 -7.60 24.01
C VAL A 296 4.83 -6.09 24.19
N SER A 297 4.50 -5.35 23.10
CA SER A 297 4.31 -3.91 23.19
C SER A 297 3.15 -3.53 24.10
N LYS A 298 2.05 -4.29 24.04
CA LYS A 298 0.82 -4.04 24.80
C LYS A 298 0.93 -4.46 26.27
N ASN A 299 1.38 -5.70 26.52
CA ASN A 299 1.29 -6.39 27.79
C ASN A 299 2.64 -6.57 28.50
N LYS A 300 3.76 -6.21 27.83
CA LYS A 300 5.12 -6.26 28.38
C LYS A 300 5.42 -7.61 29.03
N GLN A 301 5.71 -7.63 30.32
CA GLN A 301 6.01 -8.88 31.06
C GLN A 301 4.84 -9.87 31.09
N GLY A 302 3.59 -9.38 30.98
CA GLY A 302 2.38 -10.21 30.89
C GLY A 302 2.11 -10.80 29.50
N ALA A 303 2.94 -10.50 28.51
CA ALA A 303 2.75 -10.99 27.15
C ALA A 303 2.80 -12.52 27.10
N LYS A 304 1.83 -13.12 26.38
CA LYS A 304 1.74 -14.56 26.10
C LYS A 304 2.29 -14.90 24.71
N LEU A 305 2.16 -13.99 23.74
CA LEU A 305 2.63 -14.14 22.38
C LEU A 305 3.99 -13.43 22.22
N PHE A 306 5.06 -14.18 22.24
CA PHE A 306 6.44 -13.71 22.13
C PHE A 306 7.39 -14.83 21.68
N TYR A 307 8.61 -14.47 21.30
CA TYR A 307 9.71 -15.41 21.15
C TYR A 307 10.91 -14.99 22.01
N ARG A 308 11.89 -15.86 22.10
CA ARG A 308 13.17 -15.58 22.75
C ARG A 308 14.30 -16.05 21.85
N GLU A 309 15.37 -15.31 21.83
CA GLU A 309 16.63 -15.78 21.27
C GLU A 309 17.28 -16.76 22.25
N GLU A 310 18.06 -17.70 21.72
CA GLU A 310 18.75 -18.70 22.53
C GLU A 310 19.68 -18.01 23.54
N GLY A 311 19.57 -18.42 24.81
CA GLY A 311 20.35 -17.86 25.90
C GLY A 311 19.90 -16.49 26.42
N LYS A 312 18.81 -15.92 25.87
CA LYS A 312 18.26 -14.63 26.35
C LYS A 312 16.92 -14.81 27.06
N GLU A 313 16.74 -14.10 28.17
CA GLU A 313 15.47 -14.12 28.92
C GLU A 313 14.44 -13.11 28.36
N GLU A 314 14.87 -12.16 27.57
CA GLU A 314 14.04 -11.10 27.03
C GLU A 314 12.95 -11.65 26.12
N LYS A 315 11.71 -11.14 26.31
CA LYS A 315 10.58 -11.43 25.43
C LYS A 315 10.64 -10.52 24.21
N LEU A 316 10.86 -11.10 23.05
CA LEU A 316 10.88 -10.40 21.79
C LEU A 316 9.51 -10.46 21.10
N PRO A 317 9.09 -9.40 20.41
CA PRO A 317 7.77 -9.31 19.82
C PRO A 317 7.52 -10.33 18.70
N VAL A 318 6.30 -10.87 18.73
CA VAL A 318 5.66 -11.49 17.57
C VAL A 318 4.52 -10.57 17.15
N ILE A 319 4.49 -10.16 15.90
CA ILE A 319 3.37 -9.39 15.34
C ILE A 319 2.38 -10.38 14.74
N GLU A 320 1.17 -10.39 15.30
CA GLU A 320 0.02 -11.14 14.80
C GLU A 320 -0.67 -10.31 13.71
N PHE A 321 -0.98 -10.94 12.58
CA PHE A 321 -1.86 -10.43 11.53
C PHE A 321 -3.18 -11.20 11.62
N ASP A 322 -4.23 -10.55 12.10
CA ASP A 322 -5.59 -11.07 11.97
C ASP A 322 -6.16 -10.63 10.62
N TRP A 323 -6.49 -11.58 9.76
CA TRP A 323 -7.07 -11.36 8.43
C TRP A 323 -8.55 -11.04 8.56
N ALA A 324 -8.85 -9.91 9.18
CA ALA A 324 -10.20 -9.50 9.54
C ALA A 324 -11.09 -9.24 8.32
N LYS A 325 -10.51 -8.88 7.18
CA LYS A 325 -11.18 -8.78 5.89
C LYS A 325 -10.25 -9.25 4.77
N ASN A 326 -10.77 -10.07 3.90
CA ASN A 326 -10.10 -10.52 2.67
C ASN A 326 -11.13 -10.70 1.55
N LYS A 327 -11.05 -9.84 0.52
CA LYS A 327 -11.87 -9.91 -0.71
C LYS A 327 -11.13 -10.58 -1.87
N LYS A 328 -9.84 -10.92 -1.68
CA LYS A 328 -8.99 -11.47 -2.73
C LYS A 328 -8.98 -12.98 -2.77
N SER A 329 -9.18 -13.61 -1.61
CA SER A 329 -9.27 -15.07 -1.48
C SER A 329 -10.22 -15.46 -0.36
N SER A 330 -10.45 -16.76 -0.22
CA SER A 330 -11.29 -17.33 0.85
C SER A 330 -10.59 -17.41 2.21
N PHE A 331 -9.30 -17.11 2.30
CA PHE A 331 -8.53 -17.25 3.53
C PHE A 331 -9.03 -16.31 4.64
N LYS A 332 -9.28 -16.91 5.79
CA LYS A 332 -9.57 -16.23 7.07
C LYS A 332 -8.75 -16.89 8.16
N GLY A 333 -8.11 -16.11 8.99
CA GLY A 333 -7.26 -16.66 10.06
C GLY A 333 -6.20 -15.68 10.51
N ARG A 334 -5.10 -16.22 11.02
CA ARG A 334 -3.98 -15.41 11.52
C ARG A 334 -2.67 -15.91 10.97
N THR A 335 -1.78 -14.96 10.70
CA THR A 335 -0.38 -15.19 10.39
C THR A 335 0.49 -14.44 11.38
N PHE A 336 1.75 -14.85 11.53
CA PHE A 336 2.65 -14.36 12.57
C PHE A 336 4.00 -14.01 11.99
N ASN A 337 4.60 -12.95 12.54
CA ASN A 337 5.93 -12.50 12.15
C ASN A 337 6.77 -12.25 13.40
N TYR A 338 7.97 -12.80 13.46
CA TYR A 338 8.99 -12.36 14.41
C TYR A 338 9.35 -10.92 14.11
N PHE A 339 9.50 -10.10 15.13
CA PHE A 339 9.79 -8.69 14.95
C PHE A 339 10.92 -8.22 15.86
N SER A 340 11.92 -7.57 15.25
CA SER A 340 13.04 -6.93 15.95
C SER A 340 12.87 -5.41 15.88
N PRO A 341 12.35 -4.77 16.92
CA PRO A 341 12.09 -3.33 16.91
C PRO A 341 13.35 -2.49 16.70
N GLU A 342 14.48 -2.93 17.27
CA GLU A 342 15.76 -2.23 17.14
C GLU A 342 16.28 -2.16 15.71
N MET A 343 15.88 -3.13 14.89
CA MET A 343 16.29 -3.24 13.49
C MET A 343 15.16 -2.86 12.54
N SER A 344 13.95 -2.56 13.03
CA SER A 344 12.73 -2.40 12.23
C SER A 344 12.46 -3.59 11.30
N ARG A 345 12.93 -4.79 11.67
CA ARG A 345 12.93 -5.97 10.81
C ARG A 345 11.89 -6.98 11.25
N ALA A 346 11.10 -7.43 10.29
CA ALA A 346 10.17 -8.54 10.45
C ALA A 346 10.63 -9.76 9.64
N VAL A 347 10.34 -10.94 10.17
CA VAL A 347 10.59 -12.23 9.49
C VAL A 347 9.37 -13.10 9.71
N GLU A 348 8.82 -13.65 8.64
CA GLU A 348 7.64 -14.49 8.72
C GLU A 348 7.92 -15.76 9.55
N CYS A 349 6.97 -16.11 10.42
CA CYS A 349 7.05 -17.33 11.21
C CYS A 349 6.76 -18.55 10.33
N GLY A 350 7.62 -19.57 10.42
CA GLY A 350 7.36 -20.84 9.77
C GLY A 350 6.06 -21.50 10.23
N ILE A 351 5.60 -22.51 9.50
CA ILE A 351 4.31 -23.19 9.71
C ILE A 351 4.16 -23.72 11.13
N ASP A 352 5.18 -24.36 11.68
CA ASP A 352 5.12 -24.98 13.03
C ASP A 352 5.06 -23.92 14.14
N ALA A 353 5.80 -22.81 13.99
CA ALA A 353 5.73 -21.69 14.91
C ALA A 353 4.33 -21.03 14.85
N SER A 354 3.81 -20.85 13.65
CA SER A 354 2.46 -20.29 13.43
C SER A 354 1.36 -21.18 14.03
N ARG A 355 1.46 -22.50 13.90
CA ARG A 355 0.54 -23.44 14.55
C ARG A 355 0.59 -23.34 16.08
N ARG A 356 1.80 -23.28 16.65
CA ARG A 356 2.01 -23.10 18.09
C ARG A 356 1.43 -21.77 18.59
N PHE A 357 1.67 -20.68 17.89
CA PHE A 357 1.10 -19.38 18.26
C PHE A 357 -0.43 -19.35 18.15
N ASN A 358 -1.00 -19.98 17.11
CA ASN A 358 -2.45 -20.13 17.01
C ASN A 358 -3.02 -20.92 18.21
N ALA A 359 -2.41 -22.02 18.62
CA ALA A 359 -2.88 -22.81 19.77
C ALA A 359 -2.93 -21.97 21.05
N LEU A 360 -1.90 -21.15 21.32
CA LEU A 360 -1.88 -20.25 22.49
C LEU A 360 -3.03 -19.24 22.51
N LEU A 361 -3.66 -18.92 21.37
CA LEU A 361 -4.78 -17.99 21.30
C LEU A 361 -6.11 -18.64 21.70
N TYR A 362 -6.23 -19.95 21.60
CA TYR A 362 -7.43 -20.71 21.97
C TYR A 362 -7.39 -21.22 23.42
N GLU A 363 -6.22 -21.23 24.05
CA GLU A 363 -6.03 -21.63 25.45
C GLU A 363 -6.19 -20.44 26.42
N ALA A 364 -6.43 -19.25 25.93
CA ALA A 364 -6.52 -17.99 26.69
C ALA A 364 -7.95 -17.46 26.72
#